data_aa458ef42ca918137c0962bb8437e1c2
#
_entry.id   aa458ef42ca918137c0962bb8437e1c2
#
_cell.length_a   1.000
_cell.length_b   1.000
_cell.length_c   1.000
_cell.angle_alpha   90.00
_cell.angle_beta   90.00
_cell.angle_gamma   90.00
#
_symmetry.space_group_name_H-M   'P 1'
#
loop_
_entity.id
_entity.type
_entity.pdbx_description
1 polymer ?
#
loop_
_entity_poly.entity_id
_entity_poly.type
_entity_poly.pdbx_seq_one_letter_code
_entity_poly.pdbx_strand_id
1 'polypeptide(L)'
;MNGNGLHMLTDIHFDNARMTNNGDIFGSVWGNNWLSIWITNQLNTRGTIDWINSELAIRDNNINTRATIDYVNQTFARKNTGSIQDWGWILDDSTGFIMQWGTLGNSNGTYNFPRAFPVGCFAVFVTNTNAQGTQVDNAFGYPVSNSQFFAATKSSGMANLVNNFPVAWFAIGR
;
A
#
# COMPACT_ATOMS: atom_id res chain seq x y z
N MET A 1 72.80 35.27 -18.50
CA MET A 1 71.54 34.56 -18.12
C MET A 1 70.39 35.52 -18.39
N ASN A 2 69.61 35.24 -19.41
CA ASN A 2 68.36 36.00 -19.57
C ASN A 2 67.44 35.59 -18.43
N GLY A 3 66.79 36.53 -17.71
CA GLY A 3 65.97 36.33 -16.52
C GLY A 3 64.73 35.48 -16.67
N ASN A 4 64.62 34.63 -17.69
CA ASN A 4 63.44 33.87 -18.08
C ASN A 4 63.62 32.34 -17.82
N GLY A 5 64.45 31.95 -16.92
CA GLY A 5 64.63 30.54 -16.53
C GLY A 5 65.52 29.69 -17.39
N LEU A 6 65.63 28.40 -17.10
CA LEU A 6 66.47 27.43 -17.80
C LEU A 6 65.71 26.99 -19.09
N HIS A 7 66.32 27.24 -20.25
CA HIS A 7 65.81 26.79 -21.55
C HIS A 7 66.49 25.45 -21.90
N MET A 8 65.70 24.38 -21.89
CA MET A 8 66.13 23.03 -22.25
C MET A 8 65.62 22.68 -23.66
N LEU A 9 66.53 22.28 -24.55
CA LEU A 9 66.16 21.81 -25.90
C LEU A 9 65.90 20.30 -25.98
N THR A 10 66.19 19.60 -24.88
CA THR A 10 66.12 18.14 -24.75
C THR A 10 65.45 17.79 -23.45
N ASP A 11 64.98 16.55 -23.34
CA ASP A 11 64.38 16.02 -22.11
C ASP A 11 65.36 16.11 -20.93
N ILE A 12 64.83 16.34 -19.74
CA ILE A 12 65.63 16.30 -18.50
C ILE A 12 65.49 14.87 -17.95
N HIS A 13 66.67 14.24 -17.71
CA HIS A 13 66.70 12.89 -17.16
C HIS A 13 67.12 12.92 -15.67
N PHE A 14 66.42 12.13 -14.87
CA PHE A 14 66.67 11.91 -13.46
C PHE A 14 66.73 10.40 -13.21
N ASP A 15 67.85 9.74 -13.42
CA ASP A 15 67.97 8.29 -13.33
C ASP A 15 66.85 7.55 -14.09
N ASN A 16 65.88 7.00 -13.38
CA ASN A 16 64.72 6.28 -13.97
C ASN A 16 63.50 7.16 -14.26
N ALA A 17 63.61 8.48 -14.04
CA ALA A 17 62.53 9.43 -14.34
C ALA A 17 63.00 10.45 -15.38
N ARG A 18 62.08 11.01 -16.15
CA ARG A 18 62.38 12.08 -17.11
C ARG A 18 61.20 13.03 -17.29
N MET A 19 61.55 14.27 -17.61
CA MET A 19 60.60 15.28 -18.04
C MET A 19 60.90 15.64 -19.48
N THR A 20 59.88 15.55 -20.33
CA THR A 20 59.99 15.94 -21.73
C THR A 20 59.87 17.46 -21.92
N ASN A 21 60.34 17.97 -23.06
CA ASN A 21 60.26 19.40 -23.37
C ASN A 21 58.81 19.93 -23.51
N ASN A 22 57.82 19.06 -23.66
CA ASN A 22 56.41 19.42 -23.64
C ASN A 22 55.78 19.34 -22.23
N GLY A 23 56.57 19.03 -21.18
CA GLY A 23 56.17 19.05 -19.80
C GLY A 23 55.55 17.73 -19.27
N ASP A 24 55.56 16.64 -20.06
CA ASP A 24 55.12 15.33 -19.55
C ASP A 24 56.20 14.68 -18.68
N ILE A 25 55.81 13.89 -17.71
CA ILE A 25 56.73 13.29 -16.73
C ILE A 25 56.60 11.78 -16.76
N PHE A 26 57.70 11.09 -16.99
CA PHE A 26 57.78 9.63 -16.83
C PHE A 26 58.36 9.29 -15.44
N GLY A 27 57.80 8.26 -14.81
CA GLY A 27 58.32 7.81 -13.52
C GLY A 27 57.66 6.55 -12.98
N SER A 28 58.34 5.92 -12.01
CA SER A 28 57.86 4.71 -11.33
C SER A 28 56.61 4.95 -10.51
N VAL A 29 56.40 6.18 -10.01
CA VAL A 29 55.20 6.60 -9.26
C VAL A 29 53.94 6.45 -10.08
N TRP A 30 54.07 6.52 -11.42
CA TRP A 30 52.98 6.35 -12.39
C TRP A 30 52.94 4.94 -12.98
N GLY A 31 53.51 3.93 -12.28
CA GLY A 31 53.60 2.56 -12.78
C GLY A 31 54.57 2.40 -13.97
N ASN A 32 55.70 3.08 -13.98
CA ASN A 32 56.68 3.15 -15.09
C ASN A 32 56.01 3.64 -16.38
N ASN A 33 55.23 4.67 -16.29
CA ASN A 33 54.48 5.24 -17.40
C ASN A 33 54.57 6.77 -17.42
N TRP A 34 54.03 7.39 -18.47
CA TRP A 34 53.89 8.84 -18.54
C TRP A 34 52.70 9.31 -17.68
N LEU A 35 52.85 10.45 -17.03
CA LEU A 35 51.82 11.05 -16.19
C LEU A 35 50.53 11.29 -16.98
N SER A 36 50.66 11.81 -18.21
CA SER A 36 49.52 12.04 -19.11
C SER A 36 48.72 10.76 -19.39
N ILE A 37 49.41 9.65 -19.67
CA ILE A 37 48.80 8.34 -19.91
C ILE A 37 48.20 7.79 -18.64
N TRP A 38 48.90 7.91 -17.52
CA TRP A 38 48.35 7.44 -16.23
C TRP A 38 47.10 8.19 -15.83
N ILE A 39 47.08 9.54 -15.97
CA ILE A 39 45.89 10.35 -15.71
C ILE A 39 44.74 9.92 -16.64
N THR A 40 45.02 9.78 -17.94
CA THR A 40 44.01 9.35 -18.90
C THR A 40 43.39 8.00 -18.53
N ASN A 41 44.21 7.04 -18.16
CA ASN A 41 43.79 5.72 -17.73
C ASN A 41 42.91 5.80 -16.45
N GLN A 42 43.30 6.61 -15.47
CA GLN A 42 42.52 6.81 -14.25
C GLN A 42 41.15 7.48 -14.55
N LEU A 43 41.12 8.42 -15.48
CA LEU A 43 39.87 9.08 -15.89
C LEU A 43 38.96 8.13 -16.67
N ASN A 44 39.51 7.29 -17.54
CA ASN A 44 38.76 6.30 -18.32
C ASN A 44 38.11 5.22 -17.45
N THR A 45 38.59 5.00 -16.22
CA THR A 45 37.93 4.08 -15.28
C THR A 45 36.73 4.71 -14.55
N ARG A 46 36.57 6.03 -14.66
CA ARG A 46 35.44 6.75 -14.07
C ARG A 46 34.33 6.92 -15.11
N GLY A 47 33.10 6.80 -14.67
CA GLY A 47 31.97 7.11 -15.56
C GLY A 47 32.05 8.56 -16.05
N THR A 48 31.92 8.76 -17.36
CA THR A 48 31.81 10.11 -17.90
C THR A 48 30.50 10.75 -17.43
N ILE A 49 30.42 12.08 -17.47
CA ILE A 49 29.18 12.81 -17.15
C ILE A 49 28.02 12.30 -18.01
N ASP A 50 28.28 12.06 -19.28
CA ASP A 50 27.25 11.56 -20.23
C ASP A 50 26.78 10.16 -19.85
N TRP A 51 27.69 9.26 -19.47
CA TRP A 51 27.33 7.93 -18.99
C TRP A 51 26.50 8.00 -17.70
N ILE A 52 26.92 8.81 -16.73
CA ILE A 52 26.21 9.01 -15.47
C ILE A 52 24.80 9.56 -15.74
N ASN A 53 24.66 10.56 -16.60
CA ASN A 53 23.37 11.13 -16.97
C ASN A 53 22.48 10.11 -17.68
N SER A 54 23.04 9.26 -18.54
CA SER A 54 22.31 8.18 -19.19
C SER A 54 21.78 7.14 -18.21
N GLU A 55 22.60 6.73 -17.25
CA GLU A 55 22.20 5.78 -16.20
C GLU A 55 21.13 6.39 -15.27
N LEU A 56 21.24 7.67 -14.94
CA LEU A 56 20.22 8.38 -14.18
C LEU A 56 18.89 8.44 -14.92
N ALA A 57 18.91 8.75 -16.22
CA ALA A 57 17.72 8.78 -17.05
C ALA A 57 17.02 7.40 -17.13
N ILE A 58 17.81 6.31 -17.22
CA ILE A 58 17.27 4.94 -17.18
C ILE A 58 16.60 4.67 -15.83
N ARG A 59 17.23 5.09 -14.74
CA ARG A 59 16.65 4.92 -13.39
C ARG A 59 15.37 5.71 -13.22
N ASP A 60 15.34 6.95 -13.68
CA ASP A 60 14.15 7.81 -13.62
C ASP A 60 13.00 7.20 -14.42
N ASN A 61 13.27 6.69 -15.62
CA ASN A 61 12.28 5.96 -16.41
C ASN A 61 11.76 4.72 -15.68
N ASN A 62 12.64 3.94 -15.05
CA ASN A 62 12.24 2.76 -14.28
C ASN A 62 11.42 3.13 -13.04
N ILE A 63 11.72 4.25 -12.39
CA ILE A 63 10.92 4.77 -11.28
C ILE A 63 9.54 5.22 -11.77
N ASN A 64 9.49 5.95 -12.88
CA ASN A 64 8.25 6.46 -13.46
C ASN A 64 7.32 5.36 -14.01
N THR A 65 7.88 4.18 -14.36
CA THR A 65 7.07 3.01 -14.77
C THR A 65 6.51 2.22 -13.59
N ARG A 66 6.94 2.49 -12.37
CA ARG A 66 6.37 1.85 -11.17
C ARG A 66 5.00 2.42 -10.88
N ALA A 67 4.11 1.55 -10.45
CA ALA A 67 2.79 1.99 -10.01
C ALA A 67 2.92 2.99 -8.85
N THR A 68 2.37 4.18 -9.02
CA THR A 68 2.29 5.16 -7.94
C THR A 68 1.29 4.69 -6.88
N ILE A 69 1.43 5.22 -5.65
CA ILE A 69 0.45 4.93 -4.59
C ILE A 69 -0.96 5.34 -5.03
N ASP A 70 -1.10 6.45 -5.73
CA ASP A 70 -2.40 6.91 -6.24
C ASP A 70 -2.98 5.96 -7.28
N TYR A 71 -2.15 5.47 -8.22
CA TYR A 71 -2.58 4.46 -9.18
C TYR A 71 -3.01 3.16 -8.51
N VAL A 72 -2.24 2.68 -7.54
CA VAL A 72 -2.59 1.47 -6.77
C VAL A 72 -3.90 1.67 -6.02
N ASN A 73 -4.08 2.79 -5.34
CA ASN A 73 -5.31 3.10 -4.60
C ASN A 73 -6.54 3.29 -5.50
N GLN A 74 -6.35 3.74 -6.74
CA GLN A 74 -7.44 3.91 -7.70
C GLN A 74 -7.77 2.63 -8.47
N THR A 75 -6.77 1.79 -8.72
CA THR A 75 -6.92 0.63 -9.62
C THR A 75 -7.24 -0.67 -8.87
N PHE A 76 -6.69 -0.82 -7.67
CA PHE A 76 -6.92 -2.02 -6.86
C PHE A 76 -7.94 -1.74 -5.77
N ALA A 77 -8.76 -2.74 -5.47
CA ALA A 77 -9.75 -2.67 -4.40
C ALA A 77 -9.08 -2.23 -3.09
N ARG A 78 -9.64 -1.21 -2.45
CA ARG A 78 -9.19 -0.79 -1.13
C ARG A 78 -9.36 -1.96 -0.15
N LYS A 79 -8.49 -2.00 0.84
CA LYS A 79 -8.63 -2.97 1.91
C LYS A 79 -9.94 -2.71 2.66
N ASN A 80 -10.77 -3.76 2.78
CA ASN A 80 -11.99 -3.67 3.55
C ASN A 80 -11.73 -3.21 4.98
N THR A 81 -12.60 -2.37 5.50
CA THR A 81 -12.60 -1.96 6.91
C THR A 81 -13.72 -2.66 7.67
N GLY A 82 -13.55 -2.86 8.96
CA GLY A 82 -14.56 -3.57 9.74
C GLY A 82 -14.24 -3.65 11.22
N SER A 83 -15.24 -4.12 11.97
CA SER A 83 -15.13 -4.52 13.36
C SER A 83 -15.64 -5.94 13.48
N ILE A 84 -14.73 -6.90 13.57
CA ILE A 84 -15.05 -8.34 13.62
C ILE A 84 -15.24 -8.72 15.10
N GLN A 85 -16.48 -8.53 15.56
CA GLN A 85 -16.94 -8.82 16.92
C GLN A 85 -18.25 -9.63 16.83
N ASP A 86 -18.78 -10.10 17.97
CA ASP A 86 -20.09 -10.77 18.02
C ASP A 86 -21.22 -9.87 17.53
N TRP A 87 -21.08 -8.55 17.73
CA TRP A 87 -21.91 -7.49 17.17
C TRP A 87 -21.05 -6.70 16.20
N GLY A 88 -20.97 -7.18 14.97
CA GLY A 88 -19.90 -6.77 14.04
C GLY A 88 -20.40 -6.24 12.71
N TRP A 89 -19.43 -5.72 11.95
CA TRP A 89 -19.66 -5.23 10.59
C TRP A 89 -18.38 -5.32 9.76
N ILE A 90 -18.55 -5.34 8.44
CA ILE A 90 -17.51 -5.18 7.45
C ILE A 90 -18.00 -4.25 6.34
N LEU A 91 -17.14 -3.37 5.89
CA LEU A 91 -17.35 -2.46 4.77
C LEU A 91 -16.40 -2.81 3.64
N ASP A 92 -16.94 -3.03 2.46
CA ASP A 92 -16.16 -2.98 1.22
C ASP A 92 -15.97 -1.50 0.83
N ASP A 93 -14.77 -0.98 1.06
CA ASP A 93 -14.44 0.43 0.80
C ASP A 93 -14.50 0.80 -0.70
N SER A 94 -14.50 -0.18 -1.60
CA SER A 94 -14.58 0.06 -3.04
C SER A 94 -15.99 0.35 -3.53
N THR A 95 -16.98 -0.34 -2.95
CA THR A 95 -18.40 -0.24 -3.35
C THR A 95 -19.27 0.49 -2.34
N GLY A 96 -18.77 0.64 -1.11
CA GLY A 96 -19.55 1.11 0.03
C GLY A 96 -20.51 0.06 0.59
N PHE A 97 -20.42 -1.21 0.13
CA PHE A 97 -21.28 -2.28 0.62
C PHE A 97 -20.92 -2.66 2.05
N ILE A 98 -21.92 -2.75 2.91
CA ILE A 98 -21.78 -3.06 4.33
C ILE A 98 -22.56 -4.33 4.65
N MET A 99 -21.88 -5.25 5.33
CA MET A 99 -22.48 -6.41 5.99
C MET A 99 -22.37 -6.24 7.50
N GLN A 100 -23.44 -6.55 8.22
CA GLN A 100 -23.50 -6.44 9.68
C GLN A 100 -24.19 -7.66 10.26
N TRP A 101 -23.85 -8.03 11.48
CA TRP A 101 -24.38 -9.22 12.16
C TRP A 101 -24.36 -9.06 13.67
N GLY A 102 -25.13 -9.91 14.32
CA GLY A 102 -25.15 -10.01 15.76
C GLY A 102 -26.19 -11.00 16.27
N THR A 103 -26.26 -11.11 17.58
CA THR A 103 -27.24 -11.93 18.29
C THR A 103 -28.01 -11.08 19.30
N LEU A 104 -29.27 -11.42 19.50
CA LEU A 104 -30.15 -10.81 20.51
C LEU A 104 -30.61 -11.89 21.47
N GLY A 105 -30.36 -11.74 22.75
CA GLY A 105 -30.86 -12.62 23.79
C GLY A 105 -32.38 -12.51 23.98
N ASN A 106 -32.94 -11.32 23.69
CA ASN A 106 -34.37 -11.04 23.60
C ASN A 106 -34.60 -10.30 22.29
N SER A 107 -35.59 -10.73 21.54
CA SER A 107 -36.11 -10.02 20.36
C SER A 107 -37.40 -9.24 20.69
N ASN A 108 -38.22 -8.95 19.69
CA ASN A 108 -39.45 -8.15 19.77
C ASN A 108 -39.16 -6.69 20.14
N GLY A 109 -38.27 -6.08 19.40
CA GLY A 109 -37.89 -4.68 19.62
C GLY A 109 -37.13 -4.08 18.46
N THR A 110 -36.86 -2.79 18.60
CA THR A 110 -36.00 -2.04 17.66
C THR A 110 -34.61 -1.93 18.24
N TYR A 111 -33.60 -2.26 17.42
CA TYR A 111 -32.18 -2.33 17.82
C TYR A 111 -31.33 -1.48 16.88
N ASN A 112 -30.25 -0.96 17.39
CA ASN A 112 -29.30 -0.22 16.57
C ASN A 112 -28.38 -1.18 15.82
N PHE A 113 -28.08 -0.88 14.56
CA PHE A 113 -26.96 -1.52 13.86
C PHE A 113 -25.63 -1.15 14.54
N PRO A 114 -24.59 -2.02 14.47
CA PRO A 114 -23.23 -1.67 14.91
C PRO A 114 -22.71 -0.40 14.22
N ARG A 115 -23.13 -0.20 12.98
CA ARG A 115 -22.79 0.97 12.15
C ARG A 115 -24.02 1.39 11.34
N ALA A 116 -24.31 2.68 11.31
CA ALA A 116 -25.37 3.19 10.43
C ALA A 116 -24.98 2.98 8.95
N PHE A 117 -25.94 2.60 8.13
CA PHE A 117 -25.81 2.54 6.67
C PHE A 117 -25.89 3.97 6.11
N PRO A 118 -24.86 4.47 5.40
CA PRO A 118 -24.90 5.85 4.86
C PRO A 118 -26.03 6.13 3.90
N VAL A 119 -26.42 5.16 3.09
CA VAL A 119 -27.50 5.30 2.10
C VAL A 119 -28.76 4.57 2.56
N GLY A 120 -28.64 3.30 2.98
CA GLY A 120 -29.78 2.53 3.46
C GLY A 120 -29.46 1.07 3.71
N CYS A 121 -30.26 0.46 4.60
CA CYS A 121 -30.28 -0.97 4.80
C CYS A 121 -31.19 -1.60 3.72
N PHE A 122 -30.66 -2.56 2.96
CA PHE A 122 -31.40 -3.24 1.90
C PHE A 122 -32.23 -4.39 2.43
N ALA A 123 -31.68 -5.15 3.39
CA ALA A 123 -32.38 -6.29 3.97
C ALA A 123 -31.84 -6.61 5.36
N VAL A 124 -32.70 -7.16 6.19
CA VAL A 124 -32.39 -7.76 7.48
C VAL A 124 -32.88 -9.20 7.47
N PHE A 125 -31.98 -10.11 7.72
CA PHE A 125 -32.25 -11.54 7.84
C PHE A 125 -32.21 -11.91 9.32
N VAL A 126 -33.22 -12.62 9.82
CA VAL A 126 -33.29 -13.01 11.21
C VAL A 126 -33.56 -14.50 11.29
N THR A 127 -32.85 -15.18 12.16
CA THR A 127 -33.05 -16.60 12.43
C THR A 127 -33.27 -16.83 13.92
N ASN A 128 -34.20 -17.73 14.24
CA ASN A 128 -34.47 -18.14 15.61
C ASN A 128 -33.28 -18.98 16.15
N THR A 129 -32.76 -18.63 17.30
CA THR A 129 -31.71 -19.38 18.01
C THR A 129 -32.20 -20.03 19.28
N ASN A 130 -33.50 -19.96 19.56
CA ASN A 130 -34.12 -20.63 20.70
C ASN A 130 -34.20 -22.14 20.44
N ALA A 131 -33.47 -22.92 21.21
CA ALA A 131 -33.50 -24.38 21.11
C ALA A 131 -34.49 -25.05 22.08
N GLN A 132 -35.33 -24.25 22.79
CA GLN A 132 -36.23 -24.75 23.78
C GLN A 132 -37.65 -24.93 23.21
N GLY A 133 -38.37 -25.89 23.76
CA GLY A 133 -39.75 -26.16 23.38
C GLY A 133 -39.88 -27.16 22.22
N THR A 134 -41.13 -27.47 21.86
CA THR A 134 -41.51 -28.45 20.84
C THR A 134 -41.88 -27.84 19.50
N GLN A 135 -41.93 -26.51 19.43
CA GLN A 135 -42.29 -25.75 18.25
C GLN A 135 -41.20 -24.81 17.82
N VAL A 136 -41.01 -24.64 16.52
CA VAL A 136 -40.08 -23.66 15.95
C VAL A 136 -40.83 -22.41 15.58
N ASP A 137 -40.62 -21.33 16.30
CA ASP A 137 -41.16 -20.03 15.97
C ASP A 137 -40.45 -19.39 14.78
N ASN A 138 -41.21 -18.75 13.90
CA ASN A 138 -40.62 -18.03 12.77
C ASN A 138 -39.98 -16.74 13.26
N ALA A 139 -38.74 -16.55 12.90
CA ALA A 139 -38.03 -15.28 13.13
C ALA A 139 -38.28 -14.34 11.93
N PHE A 140 -38.39 -13.05 12.20
CA PHE A 140 -38.49 -12.02 11.19
C PHE A 140 -37.88 -10.71 11.64
N GLY A 141 -37.50 -9.89 10.67
CA GLY A 141 -36.99 -8.55 10.91
C GLY A 141 -37.04 -7.69 9.66
N TYR A 142 -36.96 -6.41 9.86
CA TYR A 142 -36.96 -5.43 8.78
C TYR A 142 -36.19 -4.17 9.21
N PRO A 143 -35.65 -3.41 8.26
CA PRO A 143 -35.00 -2.13 8.56
C PRO A 143 -36.06 -1.11 9.00
N VAL A 144 -35.79 -0.40 10.11
CA VAL A 144 -36.64 0.72 10.60
C VAL A 144 -36.08 2.04 10.09
N SER A 145 -34.77 2.16 10.03
CA SER A 145 -34.04 3.32 9.51
C SER A 145 -32.66 2.89 9.02
N ASN A 146 -31.85 3.84 8.59
CA ASN A 146 -30.45 3.59 8.24
C ASN A 146 -29.59 3.11 9.43
N SER A 147 -30.04 3.36 10.66
CA SER A 147 -29.31 3.00 11.88
C SER A 147 -30.01 1.96 12.75
N GLN A 148 -31.24 1.58 12.39
CA GLN A 148 -32.06 0.70 13.24
C GLN A 148 -32.81 -0.36 12.46
N PHE A 149 -33.05 -1.49 13.10
CA PHE A 149 -33.85 -2.59 12.60
C PHE A 149 -34.80 -3.11 13.69
N PHE A 150 -35.91 -3.69 13.28
CA PHE A 150 -36.76 -4.46 14.14
C PHE A 150 -36.49 -5.96 13.98
N ALA A 151 -36.50 -6.70 15.07
CA ALA A 151 -36.41 -8.16 15.06
C ALA A 151 -37.35 -8.77 16.11
N ALA A 152 -38.00 -9.87 15.74
CA ALA A 152 -38.90 -10.62 16.64
C ALA A 152 -39.02 -12.08 16.18
N THR A 153 -39.62 -12.90 17.02
CA THR A 153 -40.14 -14.22 16.66
C THR A 153 -41.68 -14.22 16.68
N LYS A 154 -42.29 -15.02 15.83
CA LYS A 154 -43.74 -15.19 15.77
C LYS A 154 -44.07 -16.64 16.02
N SER A 155 -45.00 -16.87 16.97
CA SER A 155 -45.46 -18.21 17.33
C SER A 155 -45.94 -18.99 16.13
N SER A 156 -45.53 -20.24 15.98
CA SER A 156 -46.07 -21.19 15.03
C SER A 156 -47.34 -21.86 15.49
N GLY A 157 -47.61 -21.84 16.81
CA GLY A 157 -48.79 -22.49 17.43
C GLY A 157 -49.93 -21.56 17.77
N MET A 158 -49.70 -20.24 17.81
CA MET A 158 -50.73 -19.25 18.18
C MET A 158 -50.81 -18.12 17.17
N ALA A 159 -51.94 -17.91 16.57
CA ALA A 159 -52.10 -16.83 15.58
C ALA A 159 -51.82 -15.45 16.20
N ASN A 160 -50.99 -14.67 15.50
CA ASN A 160 -50.64 -13.29 15.82
C ASN A 160 -49.83 -13.08 17.14
N LEU A 161 -49.37 -14.14 17.81
CA LEU A 161 -48.53 -13.99 18.96
C LEU A 161 -47.07 -13.70 18.53
N VAL A 162 -46.58 -12.52 18.87
CA VAL A 162 -45.19 -12.13 18.69
C VAL A 162 -44.44 -12.36 20.00
N ASN A 163 -43.34 -13.09 19.91
CA ASN A 163 -42.49 -13.46 21.03
C ASN A 163 -41.16 -12.73 20.98
N ASN A 164 -40.45 -12.77 22.09
CA ASN A 164 -39.13 -12.14 22.25
C ASN A 164 -37.97 -13.16 22.35
N PHE A 165 -38.13 -14.31 21.71
CA PHE A 165 -37.10 -15.35 21.80
C PHE A 165 -35.75 -14.91 21.19
N PRO A 166 -34.64 -15.54 21.60
CA PRO A 166 -33.31 -15.24 21.09
C PRO A 166 -33.24 -15.42 19.58
N VAL A 167 -32.56 -14.50 18.91
CA VAL A 167 -32.35 -14.53 17.47
C VAL A 167 -30.90 -14.16 17.11
N ALA A 168 -30.40 -14.70 16.00
CA ALA A 168 -29.27 -14.14 15.28
C ALA A 168 -29.79 -13.33 14.10
N TRP A 169 -29.08 -12.30 13.74
CA TRP A 169 -29.45 -11.45 12.63
C TRP A 169 -28.26 -11.11 11.73
N PHE A 170 -28.56 -10.85 10.49
CA PHE A 170 -27.63 -10.40 9.47
C PHE A 170 -28.29 -9.30 8.63
N ALA A 171 -27.57 -8.24 8.35
CA ALA A 171 -28.07 -7.14 7.55
C ALA A 171 -27.06 -6.70 6.50
N ILE A 172 -27.60 -6.26 5.36
CA ILE A 172 -26.80 -5.75 4.23
C ILE A 172 -27.34 -4.39 3.79
N GLY A 173 -26.44 -3.55 3.30
CA GLY A 173 -26.76 -2.22 2.81
C GLY A 173 -25.54 -1.45 2.35
N ARG A 174 -25.67 -0.18 2.21
CA ARG A 174 -24.56 0.72 1.89
C ARG A 174 -24.85 2.15 2.37
#